data_218e627cf9697d9cb8cdc61f2d11d685
#
_entry.id   218e627cf9697d9cb8cdc61f2d11d685
#
_cell.length_a   1.000
_cell.length_b   1.000
_cell.length_c   1.000
_cell.angle_alpha   90.00
_cell.angle_beta   90.00
_cell.angle_gamma   90.00
#
_symmetry.space_group_name_H-M   'P 1'
#
loop_
_entity.id
_entity.type
_entity.pdbx_description
1 polymer ?
#
loop_
_entity_poly.entity_id
_entity_poly.type
_entity_poly.pdbx_seq_one_letter_code
_entity_poly.pdbx_strand_id
1 'polypeptide(L)'
;STMSYFAPEPSLATAAAQQAGAQAVLEEVKTMVRRLHAAGFEVILDVVYNHTAEGGGDGPSLSLRGLDNLEYYWTDHGVPQDVTGTGGTLDPRSVHTMDLVLASLRYWVQEVHVDGFRFDLATTLGRDDRGFRADHPLLRAIVTDPALRDVKLIAEPWDVGTGGWQTGNFPAPFAEWNDAFRDDVRAFWLADRAARERTGEPGIGGVRDLATRLAGSSDMFTRQDPPGLPEGRSLRAPWASINYVTAHDGFTLRDLTAYESKHNEANGEDNRDGTSDNRSFHHGHEGELPPGAPHREEIEAARRRTARSVLATLLLASGTPMLTAGDERGRTQRGNNNAYCQDNEISWVDWRR
;
A
#
# COMPACT_ATOMS: atom_id res chain seq x y z
N SER A 1 2.87 -12.05 -3.71
CA SER A 1 4.07 -12.69 -3.12
C SER A 1 5.15 -12.88 -4.18
N THR A 2 6.38 -12.52 -3.86
CA THR A 2 7.50 -12.54 -4.81
C THR A 2 8.02 -13.96 -5.02
N MET A 3 8.17 -14.37 -6.31
CA MET A 3 8.84 -15.62 -6.71
C MET A 3 10.29 -15.37 -7.13
N SER A 4 10.55 -14.22 -7.76
CA SER A 4 11.88 -13.83 -8.22
C SER A 4 12.14 -12.35 -7.95
N TYR A 5 13.26 -12.03 -7.32
CA TYR A 5 13.62 -10.66 -6.94
C TYR A 5 14.33 -9.88 -8.05
N PHE A 6 14.69 -10.54 -9.17
CA PHE A 6 15.51 -9.97 -10.25
C PHE A 6 14.87 -10.09 -11.64
N ALA A 7 13.63 -10.55 -11.72
CA ALA A 7 12.96 -10.75 -13.00
C ALA A 7 11.50 -10.26 -12.94
N PRO A 8 11.00 -9.64 -14.02
CA PRO A 8 9.58 -9.34 -14.15
C PRO A 8 8.76 -10.62 -14.36
N GLU A 9 7.47 -10.55 -14.02
CA GLU A 9 6.52 -11.64 -14.24
C GLU A 9 6.21 -11.80 -15.73
N PRO A 10 6.56 -12.94 -16.37
CA PRO A 10 6.41 -13.09 -17.81
C PRO A 10 4.97 -13.05 -18.30
N SER A 11 4.00 -13.47 -17.50
CA SER A 11 2.59 -13.50 -17.90
C SER A 11 2.01 -12.10 -18.17
N LEU A 12 2.63 -11.05 -17.62
CA LEU A 12 2.25 -9.66 -17.84
C LEU A 12 2.84 -9.04 -19.11
N ALA A 13 3.80 -9.72 -19.74
CA ALA A 13 4.40 -9.27 -20.99
C ALA A 13 3.52 -9.58 -22.21
N THR A 14 3.82 -8.91 -23.33
CA THR A 14 3.13 -9.26 -24.59
C THR A 14 3.43 -10.68 -25.03
N ALA A 15 2.50 -11.31 -25.77
CA ALA A 15 2.68 -12.65 -26.27
C ALA A 15 3.97 -12.79 -27.13
N ALA A 16 4.37 -11.75 -27.84
CA ALA A 16 5.61 -11.73 -28.62
C ALA A 16 6.84 -11.80 -27.71
N ALA A 17 6.86 -11.02 -26.62
CA ALA A 17 7.98 -11.06 -25.66
C ALA A 17 8.06 -12.40 -24.92
N GLN A 18 6.91 -12.96 -24.51
CA GLN A 18 6.84 -14.28 -23.89
C GLN A 18 7.43 -15.39 -24.79
N GLN A 19 7.08 -15.38 -26.08
CA GLN A 19 7.60 -16.34 -27.07
C GLN A 19 9.10 -16.17 -27.34
N ALA A 20 9.61 -14.93 -27.28
CA ALA A 20 11.03 -14.62 -27.48
C ALA A 20 11.90 -14.93 -26.26
N GLY A 21 11.29 -15.15 -25.08
CA GLY A 21 11.97 -15.57 -23.86
C GLY A 21 12.29 -14.45 -22.86
N ALA A 22 12.90 -14.83 -21.75
CA ALA A 22 13.07 -13.97 -20.57
C ALA A 22 13.78 -12.63 -20.86
N GLN A 23 14.77 -12.62 -21.74
CA GLN A 23 15.47 -11.39 -22.11
C GLN A 23 14.53 -10.39 -22.81
N ALA A 24 13.64 -10.88 -23.68
CA ALA A 24 12.66 -10.02 -24.36
C ALA A 24 11.63 -9.45 -23.38
N VAL A 25 11.20 -10.22 -22.39
CA VAL A 25 10.32 -9.75 -21.30
C VAL A 25 10.99 -8.62 -20.51
N LEU A 26 12.26 -8.78 -20.15
CA LEU A 26 13.03 -7.74 -19.45
C LEU A 26 13.19 -6.47 -20.30
N GLU A 27 13.50 -6.60 -21.59
CA GLU A 27 13.62 -5.46 -22.52
C GLU A 27 12.28 -4.73 -22.73
N GLU A 28 11.17 -5.44 -22.65
CA GLU A 28 9.84 -4.83 -22.68
C GLU A 28 9.60 -3.95 -21.44
N VAL A 29 9.95 -4.42 -20.25
CA VAL A 29 9.88 -3.61 -19.01
C VAL A 29 10.81 -2.40 -19.08
N LYS A 30 12.07 -2.57 -19.50
CA LYS A 30 13.00 -1.45 -19.70
C LYS A 30 12.46 -0.43 -20.73
N THR A 31 11.76 -0.91 -21.75
CA THR A 31 11.13 -0.04 -22.76
C THR A 31 9.94 0.72 -22.17
N MET A 32 9.14 0.06 -21.32
CA MET A 32 8.05 0.73 -20.59
C MET A 32 8.58 1.87 -19.74
N VAL A 33 9.62 1.61 -18.92
CA VAL A 33 10.24 2.64 -18.06
C VAL A 33 10.74 3.81 -18.92
N ARG A 34 11.50 3.55 -20.00
CA ARG A 34 11.99 4.61 -20.91
C ARG A 34 10.85 5.45 -21.50
N ARG A 35 9.72 4.85 -21.87
CA ARG A 35 8.55 5.57 -22.40
C ARG A 35 7.88 6.43 -21.36
N LEU A 36 7.76 5.95 -20.13
CA LEU A 36 7.20 6.71 -19.01
C LEU A 36 8.11 7.91 -18.68
N HIS A 37 9.43 7.71 -18.62
CA HIS A 37 10.39 8.82 -18.45
C HIS A 37 10.28 9.85 -19.56
N ALA A 38 10.17 9.43 -20.83
CA ALA A 38 9.99 10.35 -21.96
C ALA A 38 8.70 11.16 -21.88
N ALA A 39 7.69 10.66 -21.17
CA ALA A 39 6.45 11.36 -20.90
C ALA A 39 6.47 12.19 -19.58
N GLY A 40 7.60 12.22 -18.87
CA GLY A 40 7.79 12.98 -17.62
C GLY A 40 7.31 12.26 -16.37
N PHE A 41 7.09 10.94 -16.42
CA PHE A 41 6.71 10.14 -15.27
C PHE A 41 7.91 9.43 -14.66
N GLU A 42 7.96 9.36 -13.35
CA GLU A 42 8.84 8.48 -12.60
C GLU A 42 8.15 7.13 -12.36
N VAL A 43 8.93 6.07 -12.24
CA VAL A 43 8.45 4.71 -12.04
C VAL A 43 8.88 4.21 -10.66
N ILE A 44 7.90 3.92 -9.81
CA ILE A 44 8.13 3.36 -8.47
C ILE A 44 7.63 1.92 -8.48
N LEU A 45 8.50 0.97 -8.11
CA LEU A 45 8.10 -0.42 -7.94
C LEU A 45 7.52 -0.67 -6.55
N ASP A 46 6.41 -1.39 -6.51
CA ASP A 46 5.87 -1.97 -5.28
C ASP A 46 6.56 -3.31 -5.04
N VAL A 47 7.36 -3.40 -3.97
CA VAL A 47 8.24 -4.54 -3.72
C VAL A 47 7.90 -5.27 -2.44
N VAL A 48 7.89 -6.59 -2.50
CA VAL A 48 7.57 -7.47 -1.39
C VAL A 48 8.83 -8.22 -0.97
N TYR A 49 9.49 -7.73 0.10
CA TYR A 49 10.66 -8.35 0.71
C TYR A 49 10.37 -8.88 2.13
N ASN A 50 9.14 -8.77 2.58
CA ASN A 50 8.74 -9.23 3.90
C ASN A 50 8.42 -10.72 3.93
N HIS A 51 7.98 -11.31 2.81
CA HIS A 51 7.65 -12.73 2.69
C HIS A 51 7.89 -13.24 1.26
N THR A 52 7.76 -14.55 1.06
CA THR A 52 7.84 -15.20 -0.25
C THR A 52 6.56 -15.94 -0.59
N ALA A 53 6.44 -16.37 -1.85
CA ALA A 53 5.34 -17.22 -2.30
C ALA A 53 5.40 -18.66 -1.77
N GLU A 54 6.40 -19.01 -0.94
CA GLU A 54 6.55 -20.34 -0.35
C GLU A 54 5.61 -20.58 0.86
N GLY A 55 4.92 -19.52 1.36
CA GLY A 55 3.91 -19.63 2.41
C GLY A 55 4.47 -20.06 3.77
N GLY A 56 3.60 -20.60 4.63
CA GLY A 56 3.94 -21.09 5.95
C GLY A 56 4.72 -22.42 5.97
N GLY A 57 4.78 -23.05 7.17
CA GLY A 57 5.55 -24.29 7.36
C GLY A 57 5.16 -25.47 6.44
N ASP A 58 3.90 -25.50 6.02
CA ASP A 58 3.34 -26.52 5.11
C ASP A 58 3.44 -26.11 3.62
N GLY A 59 4.01 -24.95 3.32
CA GLY A 59 4.15 -24.46 1.96
C GLY A 59 5.23 -25.20 1.15
N PRO A 60 5.24 -25.05 -0.17
CA PRO A 60 6.20 -25.71 -1.05
C PRO A 60 7.62 -25.16 -0.87
N SER A 61 8.62 -25.97 -1.19
CA SER A 61 10.03 -25.55 -1.31
C SER A 61 10.33 -25.26 -2.78
N LEU A 62 10.16 -24.02 -3.18
CA LEU A 62 10.31 -23.59 -4.58
C LEU A 62 11.54 -22.72 -4.82
N SER A 63 12.04 -22.04 -3.79
CA SER A 63 13.08 -21.04 -3.89
C SER A 63 14.00 -21.08 -2.65
N LEU A 64 13.96 -20.04 -1.81
CA LEU A 64 14.92 -19.82 -0.70
C LEU A 64 14.84 -20.92 0.37
N ARG A 65 13.66 -21.48 0.61
CA ARG A 65 13.49 -22.59 1.56
C ARG A 65 14.30 -23.81 1.17
N GLY A 66 14.39 -24.12 -0.13
CA GLY A 66 15.18 -25.21 -0.65
C GLY A 66 16.70 -24.94 -0.61
N LEU A 67 17.12 -23.68 -0.54
CA LEU A 67 18.52 -23.29 -0.41
C LEU A 67 18.99 -23.37 1.04
N ASP A 68 18.38 -22.58 1.92
CA ASP A 68 18.63 -22.61 3.37
C ASP A 68 17.46 -21.97 4.13
N ASN A 69 16.55 -22.82 4.62
CA ASN A 69 15.36 -22.35 5.31
C ASN A 69 15.68 -21.58 6.61
N LEU A 70 16.72 -21.98 7.33
CA LEU A 70 17.05 -21.36 8.61
C LEU A 70 17.76 -20.03 8.46
N GLU A 71 18.41 -19.80 7.32
CA GLU A 71 19.11 -18.57 7.03
C GLU A 71 18.19 -17.49 6.44
N TYR A 72 17.25 -17.88 5.57
CA TYR A 72 16.41 -16.91 4.89
C TYR A 72 15.09 -16.61 5.58
N TYR A 73 14.54 -17.56 6.35
CA TYR A 73 13.23 -17.39 6.98
C TYR A 73 13.34 -17.18 8.48
N TRP A 74 12.51 -16.29 8.98
CA TRP A 74 12.44 -16.05 10.42
C TRP A 74 11.86 -17.26 11.14
N THR A 75 12.72 -17.91 11.91
CA THR A 75 12.34 -19.06 12.76
C THR A 75 12.73 -18.80 14.21
N ASP A 76 11.92 -19.32 15.13
CA ASP A 76 12.25 -19.42 16.54
C ASP A 76 12.32 -20.90 16.91
N HIS A 77 13.52 -21.38 17.29
CA HIS A 77 13.76 -22.81 17.54
C HIS A 77 13.28 -23.74 16.41
N GLY A 78 13.40 -23.31 15.18
CA GLY A 78 12.97 -24.05 13.99
C GLY A 78 11.47 -23.92 13.67
N VAL A 79 10.71 -23.15 14.46
CA VAL A 79 9.30 -22.87 14.21
C VAL A 79 9.18 -21.57 13.38
N PRO A 80 8.58 -21.61 12.19
CA PRO A 80 8.37 -20.40 11.39
C PRO A 80 7.59 -19.33 12.14
N GLN A 81 8.11 -18.10 12.11
CA GLN A 81 7.41 -16.92 12.63
C GLN A 81 6.65 -16.25 11.50
N ASP A 82 5.46 -15.76 11.80
CA ASP A 82 4.64 -15.03 10.82
C ASP A 82 4.18 -13.69 11.39
N VAL A 83 4.77 -12.63 10.86
CA VAL A 83 4.36 -11.24 11.15
C VAL A 83 3.75 -10.56 9.93
N THR A 84 3.53 -11.32 8.85
CA THR A 84 2.98 -10.83 7.58
C THR A 84 1.54 -11.26 7.34
N GLY A 85 1.08 -12.32 8.02
CA GLY A 85 -0.23 -12.92 7.82
C GLY A 85 -0.31 -13.84 6.59
N THR A 86 0.80 -14.02 5.87
CA THR A 86 0.87 -14.86 4.65
C THR A 86 1.78 -16.07 4.82
N GLY A 87 2.47 -16.16 5.96
CA GLY A 87 3.53 -17.13 6.19
C GLY A 87 4.83 -16.79 5.45
N GLY A 88 5.88 -17.58 5.69
CA GLY A 88 7.15 -17.42 4.98
C GLY A 88 7.83 -16.06 5.18
N THR A 89 7.72 -15.49 6.39
CA THR A 89 8.38 -14.24 6.72
C THR A 89 9.90 -14.37 6.54
N LEU A 90 10.50 -13.47 5.73
CA LEU A 90 11.95 -13.39 5.59
C LEU A 90 12.59 -12.81 6.84
N ASP A 91 13.75 -13.31 7.21
CA ASP A 91 14.48 -12.85 8.39
C ASP A 91 15.33 -11.61 8.07
N PRO A 92 14.92 -10.41 8.47
CA PRO A 92 15.68 -9.19 8.18
C PRO A 92 16.99 -9.10 9.00
N ARG A 93 17.22 -9.99 9.98
CA ARG A 93 18.44 -10.07 10.80
C ARG A 93 19.54 -10.83 10.07
N SER A 94 19.18 -11.71 9.11
CA SER A 94 20.13 -12.48 8.32
C SER A 94 20.91 -11.59 7.35
N VAL A 95 22.22 -11.73 7.34
CA VAL A 95 23.10 -11.04 6.39
C VAL A 95 22.78 -11.43 4.95
N HIS A 96 22.43 -12.68 4.69
CA HIS A 96 22.12 -13.18 3.35
C HIS A 96 20.80 -12.64 2.84
N THR A 97 19.79 -12.50 3.72
CA THR A 97 18.54 -11.80 3.40
C THR A 97 18.81 -10.32 3.10
N MET A 98 19.60 -9.64 3.91
CA MET A 98 19.97 -8.25 3.67
C MET A 98 20.70 -8.07 2.34
N ASP A 99 21.67 -8.94 2.03
CA ASP A 99 22.42 -8.91 0.77
C ASP A 99 21.51 -9.15 -0.44
N LEU A 100 20.58 -10.10 -0.35
CA LEU A 100 19.58 -10.37 -1.38
C LEU A 100 18.72 -9.13 -1.67
N VAL A 101 18.19 -8.49 -0.63
CA VAL A 101 17.34 -7.29 -0.75
C VAL A 101 18.12 -6.15 -1.39
N LEU A 102 19.33 -5.85 -0.89
CA LEU A 102 20.15 -4.77 -1.43
C LEU A 102 20.58 -5.04 -2.88
N ALA A 103 20.96 -6.26 -3.21
CA ALA A 103 21.32 -6.65 -4.58
C ALA A 103 20.14 -6.47 -5.54
N SER A 104 18.93 -6.86 -5.11
CA SER A 104 17.71 -6.69 -5.88
C SER A 104 17.37 -5.21 -6.10
N LEU A 105 17.39 -4.39 -5.06
CA LEU A 105 17.13 -2.94 -5.16
C LEU A 105 18.12 -2.27 -6.11
N ARG A 106 19.43 -2.56 -5.98
CA ARG A 106 20.47 -2.05 -6.89
C ARG A 106 20.21 -2.47 -8.34
N TYR A 107 19.84 -3.73 -8.56
CA TYR A 107 19.54 -4.26 -9.89
C TYR A 107 18.41 -3.46 -10.58
N TRP A 108 17.30 -3.25 -9.91
CA TRP A 108 16.17 -2.51 -10.47
C TRP A 108 16.50 -1.05 -10.75
N VAL A 109 17.33 -0.41 -9.93
CA VAL A 109 17.79 0.97 -10.16
C VAL A 109 18.81 1.03 -11.30
N GLN A 110 19.83 0.19 -11.28
CA GLN A 110 20.96 0.30 -12.21
C GLN A 110 20.67 -0.28 -13.58
N GLU A 111 19.90 -1.37 -13.66
CA GLU A 111 19.62 -2.09 -14.89
C GLU A 111 18.28 -1.69 -15.52
N VAL A 112 17.28 -1.41 -14.73
CA VAL A 112 15.92 -1.12 -15.20
C VAL A 112 15.60 0.38 -15.13
N HIS A 113 16.37 1.12 -14.30
CA HIS A 113 16.26 2.56 -14.09
C HIS A 113 14.93 3.00 -13.47
N VAL A 114 14.45 2.24 -12.47
CA VAL A 114 13.31 2.68 -11.66
C VAL A 114 13.73 3.82 -10.73
N ASP A 115 12.78 4.71 -10.41
CA ASP A 115 13.02 5.94 -9.64
C ASP A 115 12.73 5.78 -8.15
N GLY A 116 12.20 4.64 -7.74
CA GLY A 116 11.92 4.38 -6.34
C GLY A 116 11.23 3.06 -6.07
N PHE A 117 10.95 2.85 -4.78
CA PHE A 117 10.30 1.65 -4.26
C PHE A 117 9.24 1.99 -3.22
N ARG A 118 8.12 1.30 -3.27
CA ARG A 118 7.18 1.17 -2.16
C ARG A 118 7.38 -0.21 -1.55
N PHE A 119 7.72 -0.27 -0.28
CA PHE A 119 7.97 -1.50 0.45
C PHE A 119 6.69 -1.97 1.13
N ASP A 120 6.17 -3.10 0.67
CA ASP A 120 5.06 -3.80 1.27
C ASP A 120 5.41 -4.24 2.69
N LEU A 121 4.46 -4.09 3.65
CA LEU A 121 4.64 -4.42 5.07
C LEU A 121 6.05 -4.07 5.58
N ALA A 122 6.49 -2.85 5.33
CA ALA A 122 7.88 -2.43 5.55
C ALA A 122 8.34 -2.53 7.01
N THR A 123 7.41 -2.54 7.96
CA THR A 123 7.72 -2.75 9.39
C THR A 123 8.50 -4.05 9.62
N THR A 124 8.18 -5.11 8.86
CA THR A 124 8.89 -6.40 8.92
C THR A 124 10.38 -6.24 8.65
N LEU A 125 10.79 -5.35 7.73
CA LEU A 125 12.20 -5.13 7.37
C LEU A 125 13.03 -4.46 8.47
N GLY A 126 12.37 -3.85 9.43
CA GLY A 126 12.98 -3.19 10.59
C GLY A 126 12.86 -3.98 11.89
N ARG A 127 12.44 -5.25 11.84
CA ARG A 127 12.22 -6.06 13.05
C ARG A 127 13.45 -6.84 13.48
N ASP A 128 13.67 -6.85 14.78
CA ASP A 128 14.54 -7.82 15.48
C ASP A 128 13.77 -8.43 16.67
N ASP A 129 14.46 -9.16 17.54
CA ASP A 129 13.89 -9.80 18.73
C ASP A 129 13.26 -8.80 19.74
N ARG A 130 13.54 -7.52 19.58
CA ARG A 130 12.98 -6.43 20.42
C ARG A 130 11.82 -5.69 19.75
N GLY A 131 11.42 -6.09 18.55
CA GLY A 131 10.39 -5.46 17.76
C GLY A 131 10.95 -4.55 16.66
N PHE A 132 10.16 -3.59 16.18
CA PHE A 132 10.59 -2.66 15.13
C PHE A 132 11.63 -1.65 15.66
N ARG A 133 12.62 -1.39 14.81
CA ARG A 133 13.66 -0.38 15.06
C ARG A 133 13.96 0.42 13.79
N ALA A 134 13.85 1.73 13.87
CA ALA A 134 14.19 2.63 12.77
C ALA A 134 15.69 2.58 12.39
N ASP A 135 16.56 2.20 13.33
CA ASP A 135 17.99 2.01 13.12
C ASP A 135 18.40 0.56 12.83
N HIS A 136 17.43 -0.28 12.46
CA HIS A 136 17.71 -1.68 12.06
C HIS A 136 18.76 -1.72 10.94
N PRO A 137 19.72 -2.69 10.97
CA PRO A 137 20.81 -2.77 9.98
C PRO A 137 20.33 -2.74 8.52
N LEU A 138 19.25 -3.47 8.18
CA LEU A 138 18.71 -3.46 6.81
C LEU A 138 18.19 -2.08 6.41
N LEU A 139 17.38 -1.42 7.24
CA LEU A 139 16.88 -0.08 6.95
C LEU A 139 18.01 0.93 6.81
N ARG A 140 19.01 0.84 7.69
CA ARG A 140 20.22 1.67 7.58
C ARG A 140 20.99 1.40 6.29
N ALA A 141 21.16 0.15 5.91
CA ALA A 141 21.85 -0.21 4.68
C ALA A 141 21.13 0.37 3.45
N ILE A 142 19.80 0.26 3.41
CA ILE A 142 18.98 0.84 2.32
C ILE A 142 19.18 2.36 2.23
N VAL A 143 19.07 3.10 3.34
CA VAL A 143 19.15 4.58 3.31
C VAL A 143 20.56 5.13 3.10
N THR A 144 21.60 4.30 3.30
CA THR A 144 23.00 4.72 3.12
C THR A 144 23.65 4.14 1.87
N ASP A 145 22.94 3.33 1.10
CA ASP A 145 23.45 2.74 -0.13
C ASP A 145 23.68 3.80 -1.20
N PRO A 146 24.91 3.91 -1.77
CA PRO A 146 25.18 4.91 -2.80
C PRO A 146 24.33 4.78 -4.06
N ALA A 147 23.92 3.55 -4.44
CA ALA A 147 23.07 3.32 -5.60
C ALA A 147 21.61 3.72 -5.36
N LEU A 148 21.21 3.84 -4.09
CA LEU A 148 19.84 4.17 -3.68
C LEU A 148 19.70 5.63 -3.19
N ARG A 149 20.78 6.44 -3.26
CA ARG A 149 20.80 7.81 -2.72
C ARG A 149 19.69 8.70 -3.28
N ASP A 150 19.46 8.61 -4.58
CA ASP A 150 18.60 9.54 -5.31
C ASP A 150 17.24 8.93 -5.67
N VAL A 151 16.92 7.73 -5.14
CA VAL A 151 15.65 7.06 -5.39
C VAL A 151 14.65 7.32 -4.25
N LYS A 152 13.37 7.28 -4.59
CA LYS A 152 12.28 7.44 -3.63
C LYS A 152 12.08 6.15 -2.85
N LEU A 153 12.05 6.26 -1.53
CA LEU A 153 11.78 5.15 -0.61
C LEU A 153 10.45 5.43 0.10
N ILE A 154 9.48 4.55 -0.10
CA ILE A 154 8.14 4.68 0.48
C ILE A 154 7.86 3.42 1.31
N ALA A 155 7.49 3.58 2.56
CA ALA A 155 7.11 2.48 3.43
C ALA A 155 5.59 2.33 3.49
N GLU A 156 5.11 1.11 3.44
CA GLU A 156 3.88 0.74 4.09
C GLU A 156 4.21 0.47 5.55
N PRO A 157 3.88 1.39 6.49
CA PRO A 157 4.50 1.41 7.81
C PRO A 157 3.77 0.54 8.84
N TRP A 158 3.34 -0.65 8.45
CA TRP A 158 2.73 -1.64 9.34
C TRP A 158 3.06 -3.08 8.95
N ASP A 159 2.72 -4.00 9.83
CA ASP A 159 2.57 -5.43 9.62
C ASP A 159 1.57 -5.99 10.65
N VAL A 160 1.30 -7.31 10.64
CA VAL A 160 0.32 -7.92 11.54
C VAL A 160 0.88 -8.39 12.87
N GLY A 161 2.20 -8.28 13.08
CA GLY A 161 2.85 -8.66 14.32
C GLY A 161 2.60 -7.67 15.46
N THR A 162 2.93 -8.08 16.67
CA THR A 162 2.82 -7.21 17.86
C THR A 162 3.63 -5.92 17.67
N GLY A 163 3.02 -4.77 17.93
CA GLY A 163 3.64 -3.46 17.69
C GLY A 163 3.88 -3.19 16.21
N GLY A 164 3.06 -3.77 15.31
CA GLY A 164 3.25 -3.69 13.86
C GLY A 164 3.01 -2.31 13.27
N TRP A 165 2.14 -1.49 13.86
CA TRP A 165 1.86 -0.16 13.36
C TRP A 165 2.98 0.82 13.70
N GLN A 166 3.63 1.38 12.68
CA GLN A 166 4.83 2.21 12.80
C GLN A 166 4.77 3.50 11.98
N THR A 167 3.59 3.96 11.61
CA THR A 167 3.43 5.22 10.87
C THR A 167 4.07 6.39 11.65
N GLY A 168 4.97 7.11 10.99
CA GLY A 168 5.78 8.19 11.58
C GLY A 168 7.13 7.76 12.14
N ASN A 169 7.42 6.45 12.23
CA ASN A 169 8.62 5.92 12.91
C ASN A 169 9.74 5.47 11.95
N PHE A 170 9.55 5.52 10.64
CA PHE A 170 10.61 5.14 9.70
C PHE A 170 11.73 6.19 9.62
N PRO A 171 12.98 5.77 9.34
CA PRO A 171 14.09 6.71 9.21
C PRO A 171 13.95 7.58 7.95
N ALA A 172 14.43 8.82 7.98
CA ALA A 172 14.62 9.59 6.76
C ALA A 172 15.66 8.89 5.85
N PRO A 173 15.47 8.89 4.52
CA PRO A 173 14.52 9.67 3.71
C PRO A 173 13.19 8.95 3.40
N PHE A 174 12.85 7.86 4.06
CA PHE A 174 11.56 7.19 3.78
C PHE A 174 10.38 8.17 3.86
N ALA A 175 9.51 8.14 2.86
CA ALA A 175 8.14 8.58 2.97
C ALA A 175 7.26 7.41 3.42
N GLU A 176 6.08 7.67 3.97
CA GLU A 176 5.24 6.64 4.58
C GLU A 176 3.78 6.81 4.15
N TRP A 177 3.12 5.72 3.84
CA TRP A 177 1.67 5.73 3.68
C TRP A 177 1.01 6.17 4.98
N ASN A 178 0.18 7.21 4.91
CA ASN A 178 -0.50 7.80 6.05
C ASN A 178 -1.92 7.25 6.20
N ASP A 179 -2.06 6.18 6.94
CA ASP A 179 -3.36 5.55 7.24
C ASP A 179 -4.27 6.46 8.08
N ALA A 180 -3.70 7.27 8.99
CA ALA A 180 -4.48 8.24 9.75
C ALA A 180 -5.11 9.31 8.82
N PHE A 181 -4.41 9.73 7.74
CA PHE A 181 -5.01 10.61 6.74
C PHE A 181 -6.22 9.95 6.08
N ARG A 182 -6.06 8.71 5.61
CA ARG A 182 -7.15 7.92 5.04
C ARG A 182 -8.36 7.86 5.97
N ASP A 183 -8.10 7.51 7.19
CA ASP A 183 -9.12 7.21 8.18
C ASP A 183 -9.88 8.45 8.64
N ASP A 184 -9.17 9.55 8.90
CA ASP A 184 -9.80 10.80 9.34
C ASP A 184 -10.59 11.48 8.22
N VAL A 185 -10.09 11.43 6.97
CA VAL A 185 -10.81 11.96 5.81
C VAL A 185 -12.09 11.16 5.52
N ARG A 186 -12.01 9.83 5.58
CA ARG A 186 -13.19 8.96 5.44
C ARG A 186 -14.16 9.15 6.60
N ALA A 187 -13.69 9.25 7.83
CA ALA A 187 -14.55 9.51 8.99
C ALA A 187 -15.30 10.82 8.81
N PHE A 188 -14.65 11.90 8.45
CA PHE A 188 -15.27 13.22 8.30
C PHE A 188 -16.32 13.29 7.16
N TRP A 189 -15.98 12.80 5.96
CA TRP A 189 -16.85 12.95 4.79
C TRP A 189 -17.92 11.87 4.65
N LEU A 190 -17.72 10.71 5.24
CA LEU A 190 -18.56 9.52 5.02
C LEU A 190 -19.14 8.99 6.33
N ALA A 191 -18.31 8.50 7.28
CA ALA A 191 -18.81 7.84 8.48
C ALA A 191 -19.62 8.78 9.40
N ASP A 192 -19.20 10.04 9.55
CA ASP A 192 -19.95 11.05 10.30
C ASP A 192 -21.31 11.31 9.69
N ARG A 193 -21.37 11.36 8.37
CA ARG A 193 -22.64 11.57 7.67
C ARG A 193 -23.54 10.36 7.84
N ALA A 194 -23.00 9.16 7.70
CA ALA A 194 -23.75 7.92 7.95
C ALA A 194 -24.30 7.86 9.39
N ALA A 195 -23.50 8.27 10.37
CA ALA A 195 -23.93 8.32 11.76
C ALA A 195 -25.08 9.32 11.97
N ARG A 196 -24.94 10.53 11.44
CA ARG A 196 -25.99 11.57 11.54
C ARG A 196 -27.32 11.15 10.90
N GLU A 197 -27.28 10.48 9.76
CA GLU A 197 -28.50 9.99 9.11
C GLU A 197 -29.16 8.86 9.89
N ARG A 198 -28.39 8.03 10.59
CA ARG A 198 -28.92 6.90 11.39
C ARG A 198 -29.37 7.28 12.80
N THR A 199 -28.66 8.16 13.47
CA THR A 199 -28.85 8.43 14.91
C THR A 199 -29.20 9.88 15.23
N GLY A 200 -29.03 10.79 14.26
CA GLY A 200 -29.15 12.24 14.49
C GLY A 200 -27.89 12.88 15.11
N GLU A 201 -26.92 12.06 15.55
CA GLU A 201 -25.71 12.51 16.25
C GLU A 201 -24.48 12.44 15.32
N PRO A 202 -23.46 13.30 15.52
CA PRO A 202 -22.22 13.21 14.78
C PRO A 202 -21.49 11.90 15.12
N GLY A 203 -20.75 11.37 14.14
CA GLY A 203 -19.91 10.19 14.32
C GLY A 203 -18.53 10.54 14.93
N ILE A 204 -17.52 9.76 14.53
CA ILE A 204 -16.14 9.81 15.10
C ILE A 204 -15.23 10.82 14.39
N GLY A 205 -15.62 11.39 13.25
CA GLY A 205 -14.80 12.31 12.46
C GLY A 205 -14.86 13.74 12.99
N GLY A 206 -13.74 14.31 13.38
CA GLY A 206 -13.66 15.66 13.92
C GLY A 206 -13.07 16.66 12.91
N VAL A 207 -13.55 17.92 12.96
CA VAL A 207 -12.94 19.04 12.21
C VAL A 207 -11.46 19.21 12.61
N ARG A 208 -11.12 18.97 13.87
CA ARG A 208 -9.76 19.06 14.38
C ARG A 208 -8.82 18.04 13.72
N ASP A 209 -9.28 16.79 13.61
CA ASP A 209 -8.49 15.70 13.04
C ASP A 209 -8.29 15.96 11.54
N LEU A 210 -9.36 16.31 10.82
CA LEU A 210 -9.26 16.72 9.42
C LEU A 210 -8.29 17.90 9.24
N ALA A 211 -8.35 18.93 10.08
CA ALA A 211 -7.45 20.08 10.01
C ALA A 211 -5.98 19.67 10.22
N THR A 212 -5.73 18.75 11.15
CA THR A 212 -4.39 18.19 11.38
C THR A 212 -3.88 17.44 10.14
N ARG A 213 -4.73 16.63 9.49
CA ARG A 213 -4.38 15.93 8.24
C ARG A 213 -4.08 16.92 7.11
N LEU A 214 -4.94 17.93 6.91
CA LEU A 214 -4.75 18.97 5.90
C LEU A 214 -3.44 19.75 6.09
N ALA A 215 -3.06 19.98 7.35
CA ALA A 215 -1.85 20.70 7.71
C ALA A 215 -0.55 19.87 7.66
N GLY A 216 -0.61 18.61 7.18
CA GLY A 216 0.57 17.76 6.97
C GLY A 216 0.85 16.75 8.09
N SER A 217 -0.13 16.41 8.93
CA SER A 217 -0.05 15.34 9.93
C SER A 217 1.18 15.45 10.86
N SER A 218 1.43 16.65 11.38
CA SER A 218 2.61 16.92 12.24
C SER A 218 2.61 16.10 13.52
N ASP A 219 1.47 15.64 14.00
CA ASP A 219 1.32 14.71 15.12
C ASP A 219 1.95 13.33 14.85
N MET A 220 1.97 12.89 13.57
CA MET A 220 2.56 11.63 13.14
C MET A 220 4.04 11.79 12.76
N PHE A 221 4.37 12.86 12.06
CA PHE A 221 5.71 13.08 11.48
C PHE A 221 6.58 14.04 12.29
N THR A 222 6.28 14.22 13.57
CA THR A 222 7.18 14.91 14.52
C THR A 222 8.09 13.87 15.17
N ARG A 223 9.37 13.87 14.79
CA ARG A 223 10.34 12.96 15.38
C ARG A 223 10.73 13.40 16.78
N GLN A 224 10.71 12.48 17.74
CA GLN A 224 11.54 12.60 18.94
C GLN A 224 12.93 12.09 18.55
N ASP A 225 13.96 12.93 18.70
CA ASP A 225 15.33 12.51 18.47
C ASP A 225 15.70 11.35 19.42
N PRO A 226 16.51 10.35 18.95
CA PRO A 226 16.97 9.29 19.83
C PRO A 226 17.71 9.86 21.04
N PRO A 227 17.68 9.20 22.20
CA PRO A 227 18.43 9.62 23.38
C PRO A 227 19.92 9.80 23.04
N GLY A 228 20.47 10.99 23.32
CA GLY A 228 21.88 11.32 23.09
C GLY A 228 22.17 12.29 21.95
N LEU A 229 21.15 12.74 21.20
CA LEU A 229 21.26 13.92 20.33
C LEU A 229 20.69 15.16 21.05
N PRO A 230 21.09 16.39 20.65
CA PRO A 230 20.51 17.60 21.20
C PRO A 230 19.00 17.56 21.14
N GLU A 231 18.33 17.86 22.24
CA GLU A 231 16.87 17.88 22.33
C GLU A 231 16.27 18.87 21.30
N GLY A 232 15.90 18.37 20.15
CA GLY A 232 15.21 19.11 19.10
C GLY A 232 14.17 18.21 18.43
N ARG A 233 12.91 18.62 18.45
CA ARG A 233 11.89 17.96 17.63
C ARG A 233 12.19 18.25 16.16
N SER A 234 12.80 17.32 15.46
CA SER A 234 12.95 17.39 14.01
C SER A 234 11.60 17.06 13.36
N LEU A 235 10.92 18.09 12.86
CA LEU A 235 9.76 17.89 11.98
C LEU A 235 10.28 17.25 10.69
N ARG A 236 9.75 16.08 10.36
CA ARG A 236 9.89 15.54 9.00
C ARG A 236 9.09 16.44 8.05
N ALA A 237 9.64 16.65 6.87
CA ALA A 237 8.97 17.50 5.89
C ALA A 237 7.60 16.90 5.51
N PRO A 238 6.58 17.71 5.17
CA PRO A 238 5.24 17.24 4.85
C PRO A 238 5.19 16.15 3.75
N TRP A 239 6.13 16.18 2.80
CA TRP A 239 6.24 15.16 1.75
C TRP A 239 6.65 13.77 2.24
N ALA A 240 7.05 13.60 3.51
CA ALA A 240 7.20 12.29 4.13
C ALA A 240 5.86 11.58 4.32
N SER A 241 4.76 12.34 4.33
CA SER A 241 3.40 11.80 4.36
C SER A 241 2.91 11.52 2.94
N ILE A 242 2.71 10.26 2.59
CA ILE A 242 1.96 9.86 1.41
C ILE A 242 0.49 9.82 1.80
N ASN A 243 -0.23 10.87 1.44
CA ASN A 243 -1.64 11.00 1.74
C ASN A 243 -2.47 10.17 0.75
N TYR A 244 -3.40 9.39 1.22
CA TYR A 244 -4.32 8.63 0.37
C TYR A 244 -5.68 8.48 1.02
N VAL A 245 -6.69 8.21 0.21
CA VAL A 245 -8.06 7.93 0.66
C VAL A 245 -8.51 6.53 0.24
N THR A 246 -7.86 5.97 -0.77
CA THR A 246 -8.05 4.62 -1.30
C THR A 246 -6.69 4.03 -1.66
N ALA A 247 -6.58 2.71 -1.66
CA ALA A 247 -5.41 1.97 -2.11
C ALA A 247 -5.87 0.72 -2.89
N HIS A 248 -4.97 -0.22 -3.16
CA HIS A 248 -5.31 -1.51 -3.77
C HIS A 248 -6.18 -2.36 -2.84
N ASP A 249 -6.00 -2.22 -1.53
CA ASP A 249 -6.86 -2.81 -0.50
C ASP A 249 -7.97 -1.84 -0.10
N GLY A 250 -9.14 -2.38 0.15
CA GLY A 250 -10.33 -1.63 0.50
C GLY A 250 -11.19 -1.22 -0.71
N PHE A 251 -12.21 -0.44 -0.45
CA PHE A 251 -13.10 0.09 -1.48
C PHE A 251 -12.42 1.10 -2.39
N THR A 252 -12.79 1.10 -3.68
CA THR A 252 -12.52 2.23 -4.59
C THR A 252 -13.26 3.48 -4.11
N LEU A 253 -12.89 4.65 -4.62
CA LEU A 253 -13.58 5.90 -4.25
C LEU A 253 -15.09 5.87 -4.62
N ARG A 254 -15.44 5.24 -5.74
CA ARG A 254 -16.83 5.01 -6.13
C ARG A 254 -17.55 4.14 -5.10
N ASP A 255 -16.92 3.04 -4.71
CA ASP A 255 -17.52 2.07 -3.79
C ASP A 255 -17.64 2.63 -2.37
N LEU A 256 -16.69 3.46 -1.92
CA LEU A 256 -16.80 4.20 -0.65
C LEU A 256 -18.06 5.06 -0.55
N THR A 257 -18.60 5.52 -1.68
CA THR A 257 -19.81 6.32 -1.72
C THR A 257 -21.08 5.54 -2.08
N ALA A 258 -20.94 4.23 -2.34
CA ALA A 258 -22.02 3.40 -2.83
C ALA A 258 -22.29 2.15 -1.98
N TYR A 259 -21.33 1.70 -1.16
CA TYR A 259 -21.44 0.49 -0.35
C TYR A 259 -21.07 0.77 1.10
N GLU A 260 -21.77 0.18 2.05
CA GLU A 260 -21.38 0.10 3.46
C GLU A 260 -20.89 -1.30 3.82
N SER A 261 -21.43 -2.32 3.17
CA SER A 261 -21.01 -3.71 3.36
C SER A 261 -20.07 -4.17 2.24
N LYS A 262 -19.11 -5.02 2.58
CA LYS A 262 -18.25 -5.65 1.58
C LYS A 262 -18.98 -6.76 0.83
N HIS A 263 -18.65 -6.93 -0.44
CA HIS A 263 -19.19 -7.95 -1.33
C HIS A 263 -18.04 -8.72 -1.99
N ASN A 264 -17.36 -9.55 -1.20
CA ASN A 264 -16.19 -10.33 -1.60
C ASN A 264 -16.53 -11.78 -1.97
N GLU A 265 -17.81 -12.11 -2.22
CA GLU A 265 -18.27 -13.47 -2.51
C GLU A 265 -17.52 -14.08 -3.72
N ALA A 266 -17.15 -13.24 -4.69
CA ALA A 266 -16.39 -13.66 -5.87
C ALA A 266 -14.97 -14.17 -5.54
N ASN A 267 -14.45 -13.87 -4.34
CA ASN A 267 -13.14 -14.34 -3.90
C ASN A 267 -13.14 -15.81 -3.43
N GLY A 268 -14.32 -16.39 -3.19
CA GLY A 268 -14.45 -17.80 -2.76
C GLY A 268 -14.13 -18.04 -1.28
N GLU A 269 -14.10 -16.99 -0.45
CA GLU A 269 -13.80 -17.06 0.99
C GLU A 269 -15.03 -16.77 1.86
N ASP A 270 -16.23 -17.01 1.36
CA ASP A 270 -17.50 -16.77 2.06
C ASP A 270 -17.62 -15.33 2.62
N ASN A 271 -17.08 -14.35 1.90
CA ASN A 271 -17.07 -12.93 2.30
C ASN A 271 -16.40 -12.66 3.66
N ARG A 272 -15.48 -13.54 4.10
CA ARG A 272 -14.74 -13.39 5.36
C ARG A 272 -13.51 -12.50 5.24
N ASP A 273 -12.90 -12.49 4.07
CA ASP A 273 -11.72 -11.71 3.71
C ASP A 273 -11.99 -10.20 3.61
N GLY A 274 -10.95 -9.39 3.63
CA GLY A 274 -11.04 -7.93 3.63
C GLY A 274 -11.61 -7.32 4.91
N THR A 275 -11.54 -6.00 5.03
CA THR A 275 -12.02 -5.28 6.22
C THR A 275 -13.53 -5.15 6.26
N SER A 276 -14.11 -5.16 7.48
CA SER A 276 -15.50 -4.77 7.70
C SER A 276 -15.65 -3.29 8.13
N ASP A 277 -14.54 -2.61 8.49
CA ASP A 277 -14.52 -1.17 8.79
C ASP A 277 -14.07 -0.38 7.54
N ASN A 278 -15.01 -0.08 6.66
CA ASN A 278 -14.73 0.67 5.43
C ASN A 278 -14.83 2.19 5.61
N ARG A 279 -15.47 2.66 6.69
CA ARG A 279 -15.79 4.08 6.92
C ARG A 279 -16.44 4.71 5.68
N SER A 280 -17.36 3.98 5.07
CA SER A 280 -18.05 4.33 3.83
C SER A 280 -19.48 4.78 4.09
N PHE A 281 -20.16 5.28 3.04
CA PHE A 281 -21.56 5.70 3.14
C PHE A 281 -22.30 5.60 1.81
N HIS A 282 -23.33 4.78 1.72
CA HIS A 282 -24.06 4.47 0.48
C HIS A 282 -25.04 5.56 0.02
N HIS A 283 -25.23 6.64 0.77
CA HIS A 283 -26.11 7.76 0.44
C HIS A 283 -27.59 7.37 0.19
N GLY A 284 -28.09 6.39 0.97
CA GLY A 284 -29.49 5.96 0.91
C GLY A 284 -29.79 4.77 0.02
N HIS A 285 -28.78 4.21 -0.67
CA HIS A 285 -28.94 2.97 -1.47
C HIS A 285 -27.63 2.18 -1.50
N GLU A 286 -27.68 0.93 -1.07
CA GLU A 286 -26.52 0.02 -1.12
C GLU A 286 -26.28 -0.43 -2.56
N GLY A 287 -25.08 -0.20 -3.07
CA GLY A 287 -24.68 -0.62 -4.40
C GLY A 287 -25.13 0.29 -5.54
N GLU A 288 -25.13 -0.28 -6.74
CA GLU A 288 -25.53 0.45 -7.95
C GLU A 288 -27.05 0.61 -8.04
N LEU A 289 -27.47 1.80 -8.44
CA LEU A 289 -28.89 2.11 -8.62
C LEU A 289 -29.36 1.60 -9.99
N PRO A 290 -30.39 0.72 -10.04
CA PRO A 290 -30.95 0.28 -11.30
C PRO A 290 -31.60 1.44 -12.09
N PRO A 291 -31.74 1.30 -13.42
CA PRO A 291 -32.50 2.26 -14.21
C PRO A 291 -33.91 2.44 -13.65
N GLY A 292 -34.34 3.70 -13.46
CA GLY A 292 -35.66 4.01 -12.92
C GLY A 292 -35.81 3.89 -11.40
N ALA A 293 -34.73 3.65 -10.66
CA ALA A 293 -34.79 3.65 -9.19
C ALA A 293 -35.28 5.01 -8.66
N PRO A 294 -36.15 5.03 -7.61
CA PRO A 294 -36.54 6.26 -6.95
C PRO A 294 -35.33 7.06 -6.48
N HIS A 295 -35.39 8.40 -6.61
CA HIS A 295 -34.32 9.31 -6.18
C HIS A 295 -32.93 9.04 -6.78
N ARG A 296 -32.84 8.30 -7.87
CA ARG A 296 -31.56 7.93 -8.51
C ARG A 296 -30.66 9.13 -8.77
N GLU A 297 -31.19 10.19 -9.39
CA GLU A 297 -30.42 11.38 -9.73
C GLU A 297 -29.90 12.11 -8.49
N GLU A 298 -30.71 12.20 -7.45
CA GLU A 298 -30.36 12.84 -6.18
C GLU A 298 -29.23 12.05 -5.46
N ILE A 299 -29.38 10.74 -5.35
CA ILE A 299 -28.38 9.84 -4.73
C ILE A 299 -27.07 9.90 -5.50
N GLU A 300 -27.11 9.76 -6.82
CA GLU A 300 -25.91 9.83 -7.66
C GLU A 300 -25.24 11.21 -7.60
N ALA A 301 -26.01 12.29 -7.51
CA ALA A 301 -25.48 13.64 -7.32
C ALA A 301 -24.81 13.79 -5.95
N ALA A 302 -25.37 13.20 -4.90
CA ALA A 302 -24.79 13.19 -3.56
C ALA A 302 -23.48 12.39 -3.52
N ARG A 303 -23.43 11.19 -4.11
CA ARG A 303 -22.24 10.36 -4.25
C ARG A 303 -21.10 11.11 -4.97
N ARG A 304 -21.39 11.68 -6.13
CA ARG A 304 -20.40 12.48 -6.89
C ARG A 304 -19.92 13.70 -6.11
N ARG A 305 -20.78 14.37 -5.32
CA ARG A 305 -20.39 15.50 -4.49
C ARG A 305 -19.42 15.06 -3.40
N THR A 306 -19.72 13.98 -2.69
CA THR A 306 -18.86 13.42 -1.64
C THR A 306 -17.52 12.97 -2.22
N ALA A 307 -17.51 12.22 -3.32
CA ALA A 307 -16.28 11.80 -3.99
C ALA A 307 -15.38 12.99 -4.37
N ARG A 308 -15.96 14.06 -4.94
CA ARG A 308 -15.22 15.30 -5.24
C ARG A 308 -14.67 15.99 -3.98
N SER A 309 -15.43 16.00 -2.89
CA SER A 309 -14.97 16.58 -1.62
C SER A 309 -13.79 15.81 -1.05
N VAL A 310 -13.83 14.46 -1.09
CA VAL A 310 -12.74 13.59 -0.67
C VAL A 310 -11.48 13.81 -1.53
N LEU A 311 -11.63 13.85 -2.86
CA LEU A 311 -10.52 14.12 -3.78
C LEU A 311 -9.94 15.54 -3.59
N ALA A 312 -10.78 16.55 -3.42
CA ALA A 312 -10.33 17.91 -3.16
C ALA A 312 -9.54 17.99 -1.84
N THR A 313 -9.99 17.30 -0.80
CA THR A 313 -9.27 17.20 0.47
C THR A 313 -7.89 16.56 0.28
N LEU A 314 -7.80 15.45 -0.46
CA LEU A 314 -6.55 14.78 -0.77
C LEU A 314 -5.57 15.69 -1.53
N LEU A 315 -6.04 16.34 -2.59
CA LEU A 315 -5.17 17.12 -3.48
C LEU A 315 -4.78 18.50 -2.92
N LEU A 316 -5.53 19.04 -1.95
CA LEU A 316 -5.25 20.33 -1.33
C LEU A 316 -4.52 20.19 0.02
N ALA A 317 -4.38 18.99 0.55
CA ALA A 317 -3.66 18.75 1.79
C ALA A 317 -2.14 18.87 1.60
N SER A 318 -1.45 19.30 2.65
CA SER A 318 0.03 19.24 2.71
C SER A 318 0.49 17.79 2.79
N GLY A 319 1.39 17.40 1.90
CA GLY A 319 1.91 16.03 1.76
C GLY A 319 1.98 15.62 0.30
N THR A 320 2.32 14.37 0.05
CA THR A 320 2.34 13.79 -1.30
C THR A 320 1.03 13.04 -1.54
N PRO A 321 0.18 13.48 -2.46
CA PRO A 321 -1.08 12.78 -2.72
C PRO A 321 -0.84 11.49 -3.51
N MET A 322 -1.49 10.40 -3.09
CA MET A 322 -1.56 9.14 -3.82
C MET A 322 -3.01 8.87 -4.26
N LEU A 323 -3.19 8.62 -5.55
CA LEU A 323 -4.48 8.34 -6.17
C LEU A 323 -4.48 6.91 -6.72
N THR A 324 -5.48 6.12 -6.37
CA THR A 324 -5.68 4.79 -6.96
C THR A 324 -6.16 4.95 -8.40
N ALA A 325 -5.48 4.27 -9.34
CA ALA A 325 -5.82 4.33 -10.76
C ALA A 325 -7.28 3.94 -11.02
N GLY A 326 -7.99 4.80 -11.74
CA GLY A 326 -9.41 4.66 -12.05
C GLY A 326 -10.37 5.42 -11.12
N ASP A 327 -9.93 5.85 -9.94
CA ASP A 327 -10.77 6.64 -9.03
C ASP A 327 -11.16 7.99 -9.65
N GLU A 328 -10.29 8.60 -10.44
CA GLU A 328 -10.55 9.82 -11.21
C GLU A 328 -11.70 9.68 -12.22
N ARG A 329 -12.02 8.43 -12.61
CA ARG A 329 -13.08 8.08 -13.56
C ARG A 329 -14.27 7.40 -12.91
N GLY A 330 -14.23 7.20 -11.59
CA GLY A 330 -15.27 6.51 -10.84
C GLY A 330 -15.30 4.99 -11.09
N ARG A 331 -14.13 4.35 -11.16
CA ARG A 331 -14.00 2.89 -11.20
C ARG A 331 -14.70 2.26 -9.99
N THR A 332 -15.38 1.16 -10.20
CA THR A 332 -16.00 0.35 -9.13
C THR A 332 -15.46 -1.07 -9.17
N GLN A 333 -15.31 -1.68 -8.02
CA GLN A 333 -15.10 -3.11 -7.82
C GLN A 333 -16.40 -3.81 -7.37
N ARG A 334 -17.56 -3.12 -7.55
CA ARG A 334 -18.88 -3.63 -7.22
C ARG A 334 -19.04 -4.03 -5.75
N GLY A 335 -18.35 -3.29 -4.86
CA GLY A 335 -18.34 -3.56 -3.43
C GLY A 335 -17.36 -4.65 -2.98
N ASN A 336 -16.54 -5.21 -3.90
CA ASN A 336 -15.41 -6.04 -3.49
C ASN A 336 -14.30 -5.14 -2.96
N ASN A 337 -13.96 -5.29 -1.68
CA ASN A 337 -12.92 -4.49 -1.04
C ASN A 337 -11.60 -5.24 -0.81
N ASN A 338 -11.43 -6.41 -1.47
CA ASN A 338 -10.22 -7.22 -1.39
C ASN A 338 -9.98 -7.99 -2.69
N ALA A 339 -9.79 -7.28 -3.79
CA ALA A 339 -9.76 -7.84 -5.15
C ALA A 339 -8.44 -8.56 -5.50
N TYR A 340 -7.66 -9.04 -4.52
CA TYR A 340 -6.32 -9.63 -4.70
C TYR A 340 -6.27 -10.83 -5.66
N CYS A 341 -7.36 -11.61 -5.74
CA CYS A 341 -7.47 -12.81 -6.60
C CYS A 341 -8.34 -12.58 -7.84
N GLN A 342 -8.71 -11.33 -8.15
CA GLN A 342 -9.63 -11.00 -9.24
C GLN A 342 -8.85 -10.52 -10.48
N ASP A 343 -8.45 -11.43 -11.36
CA ASP A 343 -7.90 -11.09 -12.68
C ASP A 343 -9.02 -11.01 -13.73
N ASN A 344 -9.95 -10.06 -13.55
CA ASN A 344 -11.14 -9.88 -14.40
C ASN A 344 -11.66 -8.43 -14.28
N GLU A 345 -12.86 -8.18 -14.86
CA GLU A 345 -13.49 -6.85 -14.88
C GLU A 345 -13.85 -6.28 -13.49
N ILE A 346 -13.74 -7.03 -12.41
CA ILE A 346 -13.91 -6.51 -11.04
C ILE A 346 -12.72 -5.58 -10.72
N SER A 347 -11.50 -5.99 -11.05
CA SER A 347 -10.29 -5.24 -10.70
C SER A 347 -9.67 -4.45 -11.86
N TRP A 348 -9.97 -4.84 -13.12
CA TRP A 348 -9.36 -4.19 -14.29
C TRP A 348 -9.76 -2.71 -14.41
N VAL A 349 -8.82 -1.91 -14.90
CA VAL A 349 -9.07 -0.52 -15.28
C VAL A 349 -9.34 -0.45 -16.78
N ASP A 350 -10.53 0.03 -17.17
CA ASP A 350 -10.84 0.24 -18.60
C ASP A 350 -10.21 1.54 -19.11
N TRP A 351 -9.06 1.44 -19.75
CA TRP A 351 -8.32 2.57 -20.30
C TRP A 351 -8.95 3.20 -21.56
N ARG A 352 -10.04 2.64 -22.08
CA ARG A 352 -10.74 3.14 -23.27
C ARG A 352 -11.80 4.20 -22.97
N ARG A 353 -12.11 4.41 -21.69
CA ARG A 353 -13.12 5.36 -21.22
C ARG A 353 -12.53 6.67 -20.77
#